data_969fa7625d8bfc435db544c32b9aa932
#
_entry.id   969fa7625d8bfc435db544c32b9aa932
#
_cell.length_a   1.000
_cell.length_b   1.000
_cell.length_c   1.000
_cell.angle_alpha   90.00
_cell.angle_beta   90.00
_cell.angle_gamma   90.00
#
_symmetry.space_group_name_H-M   'P 1'
#
loop_
_entity.id
_entity.type
_entity.pdbx_description
1 polymer ?
#
loop_
_entity_poly.entity_id
_entity_poly.type
_entity_poly.pdbx_seq_one_letter_code
_entity_poly.pdbx_strand_id
1 'polypeptide(L)'
;MKELRALTVCGAGVGTSALLKMNVEKAIQQMNLPFRVYVENTGLSRAKTLPADVIFTFETFAHDAGEFHAPVIVVENLMDIEAIKRKIEKFLNEQL
;
A
#
# COMPACT_ATOMS: atom_id res chain seq x y z
N MET A 1 18.10 2.42 -1.46
CA MET A 1 16.95 2.90 -0.66
C MET A 1 17.02 2.29 0.74
N LYS A 2 16.93 3.13 1.73
CA LYS A 2 17.00 2.68 3.13
C LYS A 2 15.64 2.45 3.76
N GLU A 3 14.64 3.15 3.27
CA GLU A 3 13.29 3.10 3.80
C GLU A 3 12.27 3.29 2.69
N LEU A 4 11.14 2.62 2.84
CA LEU A 4 10.00 2.79 1.95
C LEU A 4 8.80 3.17 2.80
N ARG A 5 8.08 4.19 2.39
CA ARG A 5 6.85 4.60 3.07
C ARG A 5 5.65 4.17 2.26
N ALA A 6 4.81 3.37 2.87
CA ALA A 6 3.60 2.86 2.23
C ALA A 6 2.37 3.34 3.00
N LEU A 7 1.36 3.72 2.26
CA LEU A 7 0.07 4.08 2.85
C LEU A 7 -0.96 3.04 2.42
N THR A 8 -1.84 2.66 3.34
CA THR A 8 -3.02 1.89 3.01
C THR A 8 -4.22 2.81 3.16
N VAL A 9 -5.02 2.91 2.11
CA VAL A 9 -6.06 3.91 2.02
C VAL A 9 -7.42 3.28 1.82
N CYS A 10 -8.38 3.71 2.63
CA CYS A 10 -9.78 3.32 2.49
C CYS A 10 -10.63 4.58 2.65
N GLY A 11 -11.60 4.77 1.78
CA GLY A 11 -12.43 5.96 1.79
C GLY A 11 -13.46 6.01 2.91
N ALA A 12 -13.84 4.87 3.46
CA ALA A 12 -14.90 4.80 4.47
C ALA A 12 -14.50 3.89 5.61
N GLY A 13 -14.15 4.48 6.74
CA GLY A 13 -13.87 3.73 7.95
C GLY A 13 -12.45 3.20 8.02
N VAL A 14 -11.94 3.12 9.24
CA VAL A 14 -10.56 2.73 9.49
C VAL A 14 -10.36 1.23 9.63
N GLY A 15 -11.45 0.46 9.80
CA GLY A 15 -11.34 -0.98 10.05
C GLY A 15 -10.76 -1.73 8.86
N THR A 16 -11.23 -1.45 7.66
CA THR A 16 -10.78 -2.14 6.45
C THR A 16 -9.36 -1.76 6.10
N SER A 17 -8.99 -0.49 6.23
CA SER A 17 -7.62 -0.06 5.94
C SER A 17 -6.64 -0.61 6.97
N ALA A 18 -7.09 -0.81 8.21
CA ALA A 18 -6.25 -1.42 9.24
C ALA A 18 -5.96 -2.89 8.92
N LEU A 19 -6.96 -3.63 8.42
CA LEU A 19 -6.76 -5.01 7.98
C LEU A 19 -5.83 -5.06 6.77
N LEU A 20 -6.02 -4.15 5.84
CA LEU A 20 -5.14 -4.06 4.68
C LEU A 20 -3.70 -3.78 5.13
N LYS A 21 -3.52 -2.85 6.06
CA LYS A 21 -2.21 -2.57 6.63
C LYS A 21 -1.58 -3.81 7.22
N MET A 22 -2.32 -4.55 8.05
CA MET A 22 -1.80 -5.78 8.66
C MET A 22 -1.33 -6.79 7.62
N ASN A 23 -2.11 -6.98 6.58
CA ASN A 23 -1.78 -7.96 5.55
C ASN A 23 -0.65 -7.51 4.64
N VAL A 24 -0.57 -6.21 4.37
CA VAL A 24 0.59 -5.64 3.66
C VAL A 24 1.86 -5.83 4.49
N GLU A 25 1.78 -5.58 5.79
CA GLU A 25 2.92 -5.79 6.67
C GLU A 25 3.36 -7.25 6.73
N LYS A 26 2.40 -8.18 6.75
CA LYS A 26 2.71 -9.62 6.70
C LYS A 26 3.41 -9.99 5.40
N ALA A 27 2.91 -9.47 4.29
CA ALA A 27 3.51 -9.74 2.98
C ALA A 27 4.96 -9.24 2.94
N ILE A 28 5.18 -8.03 3.42
CA ILE A 28 6.51 -7.41 3.45
C ILE A 28 7.44 -8.22 4.34
N GLN A 29 6.97 -8.64 5.50
CA GLN A 29 7.77 -9.43 6.43
C GLN A 29 8.18 -10.76 5.81
N GLN A 30 7.27 -11.41 5.08
CA GLN A 30 7.55 -12.68 4.42
C GLN A 30 8.53 -12.53 3.26
N MET A 31 8.57 -11.35 2.64
CA MET A 31 9.48 -11.08 1.53
C MET A 31 10.91 -10.84 1.97
N ASN A 32 11.12 -10.54 3.25
CA ASN A 32 12.45 -10.35 3.82
C ASN A 32 13.28 -9.34 3.02
N LEU A 33 12.71 -8.15 2.83
CA LEU A 33 13.35 -7.11 2.01
C LEU A 33 14.60 -6.53 2.69
N PRO A 34 15.58 -6.05 1.91
CA PRO A 34 16.83 -5.52 2.45
C PRO A 34 16.72 -4.10 3.00
N PHE A 35 15.52 -3.55 3.12
CA PHE A 35 15.28 -2.21 3.63
C PHE A 35 14.00 -2.20 4.47
N ARG A 36 13.83 -1.13 5.25
CA ARG A 36 12.65 -0.99 6.08
C ARG A 36 11.47 -0.46 5.27
N VAL A 37 10.28 -0.99 5.58
CA VAL A 37 9.04 -0.48 5.01
C VAL A 37 8.13 -0.06 6.16
N TYR A 38 7.72 1.20 6.13
CA TYR A 38 6.77 1.74 7.10
C TYR A 38 5.40 1.77 6.46
N VAL A 39 4.44 1.14 7.10
CA VAL A 39 3.06 1.07 6.59
C VAL A 39 2.15 1.84 7.54
N GLU A 40 1.42 2.80 7.00
CA GLU A 40 0.47 3.58 7.77
C GLU A 40 -0.89 3.53 7.10
N ASN A 41 -1.95 3.30 7.88
CA ASN A 41 -3.29 3.38 7.33
C ASN A 41 -3.83 4.79 7.50
N THR A 42 -4.52 5.28 6.49
CA THR A 42 -5.04 6.64 6.52
C THR A 42 -6.32 6.75 5.68
N GLY A 43 -7.05 7.82 5.86
CA GLY A 43 -8.20 8.13 5.05
C GLY A 43 -7.81 8.74 3.71
N LEU A 44 -8.75 8.71 2.77
CA LEU A 44 -8.50 9.19 1.41
C LEU A 44 -8.00 10.63 1.36
N SER A 45 -8.62 11.52 2.15
CA SER A 45 -8.25 12.93 2.14
C SER A 45 -6.81 13.17 2.59
N ARG A 46 -6.39 12.47 3.64
CA ARG A 46 -5.03 12.63 4.16
C ARG A 46 -4.00 11.99 3.24
N ALA A 47 -4.38 10.92 2.58
CA ALA A 47 -3.47 10.24 1.66
C ALA A 47 -2.98 11.14 0.54
N LYS A 48 -3.79 12.12 0.15
CA LYS A 48 -3.44 13.05 -0.93
C LYS A 48 -2.36 14.03 -0.54
N THR A 49 -2.12 14.22 0.75
CA THR A 49 -1.15 15.19 1.26
C THR A 49 0.04 14.56 1.98
N LEU A 50 -0.08 13.31 2.41
CA LEU A 50 0.99 12.64 3.12
C LEU A 50 2.07 12.15 2.17
N PRO A 51 3.35 12.29 2.54
CA PRO A 51 4.43 11.74 1.72
C PRO A 51 4.40 10.22 1.75
N ALA A 52 4.59 9.61 0.59
CA ALA A 52 4.61 8.17 0.46
C ALA A 52 5.40 7.77 -0.78
N ASP A 53 5.95 6.57 -0.75
CA ASP A 53 6.61 5.98 -1.90
C ASP A 53 5.66 5.08 -2.67
N VAL A 54 4.65 4.55 -2.00
CA VAL A 54 3.64 3.69 -2.62
C VAL A 54 2.35 3.77 -1.81
N ILE A 55 1.22 3.63 -2.50
CA ILE A 55 -0.09 3.65 -1.87
C ILE A 55 -0.82 2.37 -2.24
N PHE A 56 -1.36 1.69 -1.22
CA PHE A 56 -2.21 0.52 -1.40
C PHE A 56 -3.66 0.91 -1.19
N THR A 57 -4.51 0.59 -2.13
CA THR A 57 -5.93 0.90 -2.02
C THR A 57 -6.76 -0.16 -2.72
N PHE A 58 -8.07 -0.08 -2.60
CA PHE A 58 -8.98 -0.98 -3.27
C PHE A 58 -9.41 -0.41 -4.62
N GLU A 59 -9.88 -1.31 -5.50
CA GLU A 59 -10.33 -0.90 -6.84
C GLU A 59 -11.38 0.20 -6.79
N THR A 60 -12.23 0.20 -5.76
CA THR A 60 -13.26 1.22 -5.57
C THR A 60 -12.67 2.64 -5.56
N PHE A 61 -11.45 2.78 -5.07
CA PHE A 61 -10.79 4.08 -4.96
C PHE A 61 -9.67 4.27 -5.99
N ALA A 62 -9.51 3.33 -6.90
CA ALA A 62 -8.43 3.39 -7.89
C ALA A 62 -8.58 4.57 -8.85
N HIS A 63 -9.81 5.03 -9.08
CA HIS A 63 -10.05 6.17 -9.95
C HIS A 63 -9.52 7.49 -9.35
N ASP A 64 -9.27 7.53 -8.05
CA ASP A 64 -8.67 8.68 -7.39
C ASP A 64 -7.15 8.65 -7.47
N ALA A 65 -6.57 7.62 -8.08
CA ALA A 65 -5.13 7.41 -8.10
C ALA A 65 -4.36 8.59 -8.71
N GLY A 66 -4.96 9.29 -9.67
CA GLY A 66 -4.33 10.45 -10.29
C GLY A 66 -4.13 11.63 -9.33
N GLU A 67 -4.80 11.62 -8.20
CA GLU A 67 -4.68 12.68 -7.20
C GLU A 67 -3.62 12.40 -6.15
N PHE A 68 -3.05 11.20 -6.14
CA PHE A 68 -1.99 10.83 -5.22
C PHE A 68 -0.63 11.21 -5.78
N HIS A 69 0.30 11.50 -4.88
CA HIS A 69 1.67 11.87 -5.24
C HIS A 69 2.62 10.67 -5.34
N ALA A 70 2.08 9.46 -5.31
CA ALA A 70 2.87 8.25 -5.32
C ALA A 70 2.19 7.18 -6.19
N PRO A 71 2.95 6.19 -6.65
CA PRO A 71 2.37 5.05 -7.36
C PRO A 71 1.33 4.33 -6.51
N VAL A 72 0.28 3.83 -7.16
CA VAL A 72 -0.83 3.18 -6.48
C VAL A 72 -0.84 1.70 -6.84
N ILE A 73 -0.93 0.86 -5.81
CA ILE A 73 -1.13 -0.58 -5.97
C ILE A 73 -2.57 -0.89 -5.58
N VAL A 74 -3.31 -1.48 -6.50
CA VAL A 74 -4.70 -1.86 -6.26
C VAL A 74 -4.74 -3.27 -5.71
N VAL A 75 -5.35 -3.45 -4.54
CA VAL A 75 -5.52 -4.75 -3.90
C VAL A 75 -6.96 -5.19 -4.11
N GLU A 76 -7.13 -6.32 -4.78
CA GLU A 76 -8.46 -6.86 -5.07
C GLU A 76 -9.02 -7.65 -3.89
N ASN A 77 -8.17 -8.39 -3.21
CA ASN A 77 -8.55 -9.19 -2.05
C ASN A 77 -7.52 -9.00 -0.95
N LEU A 78 -7.91 -8.27 0.08
CA LEU A 78 -7.00 -7.93 1.17
C LEU A 78 -6.52 -9.14 1.98
N MET A 79 -7.23 -10.26 1.88
CA MET A 79 -6.84 -11.49 2.58
C MET A 79 -5.86 -12.34 1.79
N ASP A 80 -5.62 -12.03 0.52
CA ASP A 80 -4.72 -12.79 -0.33
C ASP A 80 -3.30 -12.23 -0.23
N ILE A 81 -2.58 -12.69 0.77
CA ILE A 81 -1.22 -12.22 1.05
C ILE A 81 -0.27 -12.53 -0.10
N GLU A 82 -0.44 -13.69 -0.74
CA GLU A 82 0.43 -14.05 -1.88
C GLU A 82 0.25 -13.10 -3.06
N ALA A 83 -0.98 -12.69 -3.33
CA ALA A 83 -1.24 -11.72 -4.39
C ALA A 83 -0.63 -10.36 -4.04
N ILE A 84 -0.71 -9.95 -2.78
CA ILE A 84 -0.11 -8.71 -2.32
C ILE A 84 1.41 -8.76 -2.50
N LYS A 85 2.04 -9.88 -2.14
CA LYS A 85 3.49 -10.05 -2.33
C LYS A 85 3.89 -9.90 -3.79
N ARG A 86 3.14 -10.52 -4.70
CA ARG A 86 3.43 -10.42 -6.13
C ARG A 86 3.34 -8.98 -6.63
N LYS A 87 2.35 -8.25 -6.15
CA LYS A 87 2.18 -6.84 -6.55
C LYS A 87 3.29 -5.96 -6.00
N ILE A 88 3.74 -6.21 -4.78
CA ILE A 88 4.86 -5.48 -4.19
C ILE A 88 6.14 -5.79 -4.96
N GLU A 89 6.37 -7.06 -5.28
CA GLU A 89 7.54 -7.46 -6.04
C GLU A 89 7.59 -6.77 -7.40
N LYS A 90 6.47 -6.75 -8.09
CA LYS A 90 6.38 -6.06 -9.38
C LYS A 90 6.67 -4.56 -9.24
N PHE A 91 6.11 -3.93 -8.22
CA PHE A 91 6.36 -2.52 -7.95
C PHE A 91 7.85 -2.25 -7.73
N LEU A 92 8.51 -3.06 -6.90
CA LEU A 92 9.92 -2.88 -6.61
C LEU A 92 10.78 -3.06 -7.85
N ASN A 93 10.45 -4.03 -8.69
CA ASN A 93 11.19 -4.26 -9.93
C ASN A 93 11.03 -3.10 -10.93
N GLU A 94 9.88 -2.44 -10.94
CA GLU A 94 9.61 -1.35 -11.85
C GLU A 94 10.17 -0.01 -11.35
N GLN A 95 10.19 0.21 -10.03
CA GLN A 95 10.57 1.48 -9.44
C GLN A 95 12.03 1.52 -8.98
N LEU A 96 12.60 0.36 -8.75
CA LEU A 96 13.98 0.23 -8.32
C LEU A 96 14.80 -0.50 -9.35
#